data_94601e6e6d5aca79349fcf8d6ec8df8c
#
_entry.id   94601e6e6d5aca79349fcf8d6ec8df8c
#
_cell.length_a   1.000
_cell.length_b   1.000
_cell.length_c   1.000
_cell.angle_alpha   90.00
_cell.angle_beta   90.00
_cell.angle_gamma   90.00
#
_symmetry.space_group_name_H-M   'P 1'
#
loop_
_entity.id
_entity.type
_entity.pdbx_description
1 polymer ?
#
loop_
_entity_poly.entity_id
_entity_poly.type
_entity_poly.pdbx_seq_one_letter_code
_entity_poly.pdbx_strand_id
1 'polypeptide(L)'
;MDRAIVRRAALAGLALLAAVAAPAAAQPGPAAAPPGGAPAQPQGVDPNADWHRTVDDVLGRPGTAQPGGVWRVALPRTDLKVALDGVEIRPGFALGSWLAFHPHGPGLTVMGDLVLLEAEVAPVMRRLAAGGIAVTALHNHLLRAQPATMYLHVAGRGEARHLATALRAALRETATPLQGGAAPAAAGGDGIDGLDTAAFARTLGHAGRAAGGVYGVMVPRAEAIREHGAEVPAAMGLGTVINAQPAGSGRAAVTGDFVLTEGEVVPVQRALVENGIEVTAIHNHMLGEEPRLFFLHFWGVDAPERLAAGLRAALERTNSRRAG
;
A
#
# COMPACT_ATOMS: atom_id res chain seq x y z
N MET A 1 56.53 -13.41 -29.39
CA MET A 1 56.63 -12.10 -30.08
C MET A 1 55.67 -11.19 -29.30
N ASP A 2 56.12 -10.55 -28.23
CA ASP A 2 56.78 -9.25 -28.09
C ASP A 2 55.84 -8.11 -28.49
N ARG A 3 55.52 -7.09 -27.73
CA ARG A 3 56.04 -6.25 -26.62
C ARG A 3 54.88 -5.35 -26.14
N ALA A 4 54.52 -5.24 -24.95
CA ALA A 4 54.94 -4.29 -23.92
C ALA A 4 55.22 -2.85 -24.44
N ILE A 5 54.38 -1.88 -24.07
CA ILE A 5 54.77 -0.48 -23.85
C ILE A 5 54.08 0.07 -22.57
N VAL A 6 54.96 0.61 -21.75
CA VAL A 6 54.88 1.13 -20.40
C VAL A 6 54.82 2.66 -20.47
N ARG A 7 54.12 3.29 -19.46
CA ARG A 7 54.33 4.60 -18.81
C ARG A 7 53.83 5.87 -19.50
N ARG A 8 53.12 6.74 -18.74
CA ARG A 8 53.68 7.71 -17.79
C ARG A 8 52.62 8.35 -16.90
N ALA A 9 52.90 8.40 -15.60
CA ALA A 9 52.25 9.24 -14.64
C ALA A 9 52.68 10.70 -14.81
N ALA A 10 51.79 11.65 -14.56
CA ALA A 10 52.13 13.04 -14.32
C ALA A 10 51.47 13.48 -12.98
N LEU A 11 52.34 13.68 -12.00
CA LEU A 11 52.05 14.44 -10.78
C LEU A 11 51.93 15.92 -11.13
N ALA A 12 50.87 16.61 -10.66
CA ALA A 12 50.85 18.06 -10.60
C ALA A 12 50.46 18.47 -9.17
N GLY A 13 51.28 19.32 -8.62
CA GLY A 13 51.38 19.63 -7.20
C GLY A 13 50.27 20.51 -6.63
N LEU A 14 50.13 20.37 -5.33
CA LEU A 14 49.33 21.21 -4.43
C LEU A 14 50.10 22.54 -4.20
N ALA A 15 49.46 23.67 -4.50
CA ALA A 15 49.87 24.96 -4.02
C ALA A 15 48.90 25.40 -2.91
N LEU A 16 49.40 25.47 -1.68
CA LEU A 16 48.74 25.96 -0.47
C LEU A 16 48.82 27.49 -0.50
N LEU A 17 47.71 28.21 -0.66
CA LEU A 17 47.61 29.63 -0.39
C LEU A 17 47.02 29.85 1.00
N ALA A 18 47.87 30.31 1.93
CA ALA A 18 47.40 30.80 3.22
C ALA A 18 46.90 32.24 3.07
N ALA A 19 45.58 32.41 3.31
CA ALA A 19 44.96 33.72 3.44
C ALA A 19 45.03 34.20 4.89
N VAL A 20 45.74 35.28 5.13
CA VAL A 20 45.82 36.01 6.40
C VAL A 20 44.53 36.79 6.59
N ALA A 21 43.77 36.48 7.64
CA ALA A 21 42.55 37.23 8.02
C ALA A 21 42.93 38.47 8.81
N ALA A 22 42.53 39.65 8.35
CA ALA A 22 42.59 40.91 9.09
C ALA A 22 41.39 41.02 10.05
N PRO A 23 41.52 41.67 11.23
CA PRO A 23 40.42 41.74 12.19
C PRO A 23 39.36 42.80 11.69
N ALA A 24 38.12 42.39 11.67
CA ALA A 24 36.98 43.26 11.38
C ALA A 24 36.67 44.15 12.58
N ALA A 25 36.60 45.47 12.33
CA ALA A 25 36.18 46.46 13.32
C ALA A 25 34.67 46.29 13.64
N ALA A 26 34.35 46.29 14.93
CA ALA A 26 32.97 46.21 15.41
C ALA A 26 32.20 47.51 15.07
N GLN A 27 31.07 47.35 14.38
CA GLN A 27 30.10 48.41 14.19
C GLN A 27 29.09 48.43 15.36
N PRO A 28 28.62 49.62 15.82
CA PRO A 28 27.61 49.67 16.88
C PRO A 28 26.27 49.21 16.32
N GLY A 29 25.60 48.27 17.04
CA GLY A 29 24.26 47.75 16.67
C GLY A 29 23.18 48.82 16.77
N PRO A 30 22.09 48.67 15.99
CA PRO A 30 20.96 49.58 16.05
C PRO A 30 20.18 49.41 17.38
N ALA A 31 19.69 50.54 17.88
CA ALA A 31 18.93 50.68 19.12
C ALA A 31 17.69 49.75 19.11
N ALA A 32 17.41 49.14 20.27
CA ALA A 32 16.25 48.29 20.46
C ALA A 32 14.93 49.04 20.22
N ALA A 33 14.09 48.49 19.33
CA ALA A 33 12.71 48.91 19.16
C ALA A 33 11.85 48.48 20.36
N PRO A 34 10.80 49.26 20.73
CA PRO A 34 9.90 48.88 21.82
C PRO A 34 9.17 47.56 21.50
N PRO A 35 8.72 46.80 22.55
CA PRO A 35 8.05 45.52 22.34
C PRO A 35 6.70 45.77 21.65
N GLY A 36 6.67 45.57 20.35
CA GLY A 36 5.45 45.48 19.56
C GLY A 36 4.72 44.20 19.98
N GLY A 37 3.45 44.31 20.39
CA GLY A 37 2.61 43.20 20.70
C GLY A 37 2.66 42.16 19.57
N ALA A 38 2.86 40.88 19.91
CA ALA A 38 2.81 39.79 18.99
C ALA A 38 1.51 39.88 18.15
N PRO A 39 1.56 39.76 16.81
CA PRO A 39 0.33 39.67 16.05
C PRO A 39 -0.47 38.49 16.59
N ALA A 40 -1.77 38.73 16.92
CA ALA A 40 -2.70 37.71 17.28
C ALA A 40 -2.64 36.64 16.19
N GLN A 41 -2.19 35.44 16.56
CA GLN A 41 -2.26 34.30 15.67
C GLN A 41 -3.75 34.13 15.32
N PRO A 42 -4.12 34.00 14.06
CA PRO A 42 -5.48 33.68 13.71
C PRO A 42 -5.81 32.38 14.48
N GLN A 43 -6.87 32.40 15.26
CA GLN A 43 -7.38 31.24 15.98
C GLN A 43 -7.62 30.17 14.90
N GLY A 44 -6.74 29.18 14.87
CA GLY A 44 -6.75 28.14 13.86
C GLY A 44 -8.08 27.42 13.92
N VAL A 45 -8.81 27.51 12.86
CA VAL A 45 -9.73 26.42 12.49
C VAL A 45 -8.85 25.16 12.53
N ASP A 46 -9.20 24.20 13.42
CA ASP A 46 -8.50 22.92 13.47
C ASP A 46 -8.47 22.34 12.04
N PRO A 47 -7.30 22.33 11.35
CA PRO A 47 -7.24 21.88 9.97
C PRO A 47 -7.63 20.42 9.81
N ASN A 48 -7.84 19.72 10.94
CA ASN A 48 -8.25 18.33 11.00
C ASN A 48 -9.74 18.12 11.34
N ALA A 49 -10.51 19.15 11.71
CA ALA A 49 -11.90 18.92 12.16
C ALA A 49 -12.79 18.29 11.08
N ASP A 50 -12.47 18.43 9.79
CA ASP A 50 -13.29 17.94 8.66
C ASP A 50 -12.45 17.32 7.50
N TRP A 51 -11.26 16.83 7.77
CA TRP A 51 -10.39 16.32 6.72
C TRP A 51 -10.98 15.09 5.99
N HIS A 52 -11.76 14.26 6.67
CA HIS A 52 -12.46 13.12 6.05
C HIS A 52 -13.39 13.60 4.95
N ARG A 53 -14.24 14.60 5.26
CA ARG A 53 -15.14 15.21 4.27
C ARG A 53 -14.35 15.84 3.12
N THR A 54 -13.25 16.54 3.42
CA THR A 54 -12.40 17.12 2.38
C THR A 54 -11.86 16.04 1.43
N VAL A 55 -11.41 14.91 1.96
CA VAL A 55 -10.94 13.77 1.15
C VAL A 55 -12.08 13.22 0.30
N ASP A 56 -13.25 12.97 0.89
CA ASP A 56 -14.41 12.40 0.21
C ASP A 56 -14.92 13.32 -0.91
N ASP A 57 -15.07 14.61 -0.63
CA ASP A 57 -15.55 15.60 -1.60
C ASP A 57 -14.58 15.75 -2.79
N VAL A 58 -13.27 15.80 -2.49
CA VAL A 58 -12.25 15.93 -3.53
C VAL A 58 -12.13 14.66 -4.35
N LEU A 59 -12.10 13.48 -3.75
CA LEU A 59 -12.07 12.21 -4.48
C LEU A 59 -13.38 11.92 -5.19
N GLY A 60 -14.51 12.48 -4.71
CA GLY A 60 -15.85 12.22 -5.21
C GLY A 60 -16.38 10.85 -4.79
N ARG A 61 -15.86 10.31 -3.69
CA ARG A 61 -16.24 9.00 -3.17
C ARG A 61 -16.06 8.95 -1.65
N PRO A 62 -17.09 8.51 -0.90
CA PRO A 62 -16.99 8.41 0.55
C PRO A 62 -16.01 7.30 0.96
N GLY A 63 -15.25 7.58 2.00
CA GLY A 63 -14.45 6.60 2.70
C GLY A 63 -15.19 5.93 3.84
N THR A 64 -14.50 5.06 4.55
CA THR A 64 -14.99 4.35 5.74
C THR A 64 -13.93 4.37 6.83
N ALA A 65 -14.38 4.56 8.08
CA ALA A 65 -13.51 4.47 9.23
C ALA A 65 -12.99 3.04 9.42
N GLN A 66 -11.68 2.91 9.65
CA GLN A 66 -11.00 1.66 9.95
C GLN A 66 -10.33 1.75 11.33
N PRO A 67 -9.99 0.61 11.95
CA PRO A 67 -9.23 0.59 13.19
C PRO A 67 -7.94 1.42 13.11
N GLY A 68 -7.57 2.04 14.23
CA GLY A 68 -6.36 2.87 14.32
C GLY A 68 -6.52 4.28 13.75
N GLY A 69 -7.76 4.79 13.61
CA GLY A 69 -8.00 6.16 13.11
C GLY A 69 -7.76 6.33 11.60
N VAL A 70 -7.76 5.23 10.86
CA VAL A 70 -7.57 5.24 9.40
C VAL A 70 -8.90 5.50 8.69
N TRP A 71 -8.87 6.36 7.67
CA TRP A 71 -9.95 6.59 6.72
C TRP A 71 -9.62 5.95 5.39
N ARG A 72 -10.39 4.94 4.98
CA ARG A 72 -10.12 4.16 3.78
C ARG A 72 -11.15 4.42 2.70
N VAL A 73 -10.70 4.85 1.53
CA VAL A 73 -11.51 5.02 0.33
C VAL A 73 -11.27 3.83 -0.59
N ALA A 74 -12.31 3.06 -0.86
CA ALA A 74 -12.26 1.92 -1.77
C ALA A 74 -12.65 2.34 -3.19
N LEU A 75 -11.87 1.93 -4.18
CA LEU A 75 -11.96 2.31 -5.59
C LEU A 75 -11.92 1.05 -6.48
N PRO A 76 -12.93 0.15 -6.38
CA PRO A 76 -12.94 -1.08 -7.15
C PRO A 76 -13.04 -0.82 -8.65
N ARG A 77 -12.24 -1.55 -9.44
CA ARG A 77 -12.22 -1.52 -10.91
C ARG A 77 -13.39 -2.36 -11.46
N THR A 78 -14.61 -1.88 -11.24
CA THR A 78 -15.83 -2.51 -11.78
C THR A 78 -16.00 -2.32 -13.27
N ASP A 79 -15.18 -1.50 -13.89
CA ASP A 79 -15.03 -1.29 -15.32
C ASP A 79 -14.27 -2.43 -16.02
N LEU A 80 -13.49 -3.23 -15.27
CA LEU A 80 -12.68 -4.31 -15.81
C LEU A 80 -13.38 -5.67 -15.70
N LYS A 81 -13.22 -6.48 -16.73
CA LYS A 81 -13.55 -7.91 -16.73
C LYS A 81 -12.24 -8.67 -16.90
N VAL A 82 -11.70 -9.15 -15.81
CA VAL A 82 -10.41 -9.86 -15.78
C VAL A 82 -10.67 -11.33 -15.53
N ALA A 83 -9.96 -12.19 -16.26
CA ALA A 83 -9.97 -13.64 -16.03
C ALA A 83 -8.55 -14.17 -15.83
N LEU A 84 -8.40 -15.19 -14.99
CA LEU A 84 -7.15 -15.90 -14.74
C LEU A 84 -7.44 -17.39 -14.63
N ASP A 85 -6.75 -18.20 -15.45
CA ASP A 85 -6.88 -19.67 -15.47
C ASP A 85 -8.36 -20.14 -15.59
N GLY A 86 -9.18 -19.40 -16.37
CA GLY A 86 -10.60 -19.67 -16.57
C GLY A 86 -11.52 -19.20 -15.45
N VAL A 87 -10.99 -18.53 -14.41
CA VAL A 87 -11.77 -17.94 -13.32
C VAL A 87 -11.95 -16.44 -13.57
N GLU A 88 -13.20 -15.97 -13.59
CA GLU A 88 -13.49 -14.53 -13.61
C GLU A 88 -13.17 -13.91 -12.25
N ILE A 89 -12.35 -12.87 -12.25
CA ILE A 89 -11.88 -12.18 -11.05
C ILE A 89 -12.89 -11.12 -10.64
N ARG A 90 -13.48 -11.30 -9.46
CA ARG A 90 -14.41 -10.31 -8.90
C ARG A 90 -13.66 -9.05 -8.47
N PRO A 91 -14.26 -7.85 -8.56
CA PRO A 91 -13.59 -6.61 -8.16
C PRO A 91 -13.04 -6.65 -6.72
N GLY A 92 -13.82 -7.16 -5.76
CA GLY A 92 -13.39 -7.29 -4.36
C GLY A 92 -12.34 -8.38 -4.11
N PHE A 93 -12.07 -9.25 -5.09
CA PHE A 93 -11.12 -10.35 -4.94
C PHE A 93 -9.67 -9.90 -5.15
N ALA A 94 -9.42 -9.17 -6.25
CA ALA A 94 -8.09 -8.65 -6.57
C ALA A 94 -8.08 -7.31 -7.32
N LEU A 95 -9.24 -6.76 -7.75
CA LEU A 95 -9.28 -5.55 -8.57
C LEU A 95 -9.70 -4.31 -7.77
N GLY A 96 -9.40 -4.29 -6.49
CA GLY A 96 -9.78 -3.21 -5.57
C GLY A 96 -8.67 -2.21 -5.34
N SER A 97 -8.59 -1.12 -6.13
CA SER A 97 -7.77 0.01 -5.72
C SER A 97 -8.27 0.59 -4.39
N TRP A 98 -7.36 1.14 -3.61
CA TRP A 98 -7.71 1.77 -2.34
C TRP A 98 -6.71 2.86 -1.96
N LEU A 99 -7.20 3.82 -1.17
CA LEU A 99 -6.41 4.86 -0.54
C LEU A 99 -6.75 4.89 0.96
N ALA A 100 -5.73 4.89 1.81
CA ALA A 100 -5.88 4.95 3.26
C ALA A 100 -5.18 6.20 3.79
N PHE A 101 -5.91 7.02 4.52
CA PHE A 101 -5.45 8.27 5.11
C PHE A 101 -5.39 8.14 6.62
N HIS A 102 -4.36 8.68 7.23
CA HIS A 102 -4.17 8.67 8.68
C HIS A 102 -3.54 9.99 9.15
N PRO A 103 -3.99 10.57 10.27
CA PRO A 103 -3.37 11.77 10.83
C PRO A 103 -1.87 11.60 11.09
N HIS A 104 -1.08 12.60 10.70
CA HIS A 104 0.36 12.62 10.93
C HIS A 104 0.85 14.05 11.19
N GLY A 105 1.18 14.36 12.43
CA GLY A 105 1.54 15.72 12.82
C GLY A 105 0.43 16.73 12.46
N PRO A 106 0.75 17.83 11.77
CA PRO A 106 -0.24 18.83 11.37
C PRO A 106 -1.02 18.45 10.10
N GLY A 107 -0.76 17.32 9.49
CA GLY A 107 -1.38 16.86 8.25
C GLY A 107 -1.75 15.40 8.26
N LEU A 108 -1.73 14.79 7.10
CA LEU A 108 -2.05 13.38 6.87
C LEU A 108 -0.87 12.64 6.24
N THR A 109 -0.80 11.35 6.50
CA THR A 109 -0.13 10.37 5.64
C THR A 109 -1.19 9.68 4.80
N VAL A 110 -0.92 9.46 3.52
CA VAL A 110 -1.70 8.57 2.66
C VAL A 110 -0.82 7.43 2.17
N MET A 111 -1.39 6.25 2.15
CA MET A 111 -0.87 5.06 1.47
C MET A 111 -1.98 4.48 0.60
N GLY A 112 -1.60 3.77 -0.46
CA GLY A 112 -2.60 3.18 -1.34
C GLY A 112 -2.02 2.18 -2.31
N ASP A 113 -2.93 1.48 -2.98
CA ASP A 113 -2.64 0.56 -4.06
C ASP A 113 -3.62 0.82 -5.19
N LEU A 114 -3.10 1.11 -6.38
CA LEU A 114 -3.88 1.43 -7.56
C LEU A 114 -3.80 0.27 -8.56
N VAL A 115 -4.94 -0.27 -8.92
CA VAL A 115 -5.07 -1.30 -9.97
C VAL A 115 -5.19 -0.62 -11.32
N LEU A 116 -4.25 -0.89 -12.21
CA LEU A 116 -4.07 -0.21 -13.48
C LEU A 116 -4.00 -1.20 -14.64
N LEU A 117 -4.45 -0.80 -15.81
CA LEU A 117 -4.01 -1.41 -17.06
C LEU A 117 -2.61 -0.90 -17.41
N GLU A 118 -1.85 -1.66 -18.19
CA GLU A 118 -0.50 -1.27 -18.62
C GLU A 118 -0.45 0.13 -19.26
N ALA A 119 -1.44 0.45 -20.09
CA ALA A 119 -1.54 1.76 -20.74
C ALA A 119 -1.79 2.93 -19.76
N GLU A 120 -2.35 2.66 -18.58
CA GLU A 120 -2.64 3.65 -17.55
C GLU A 120 -1.43 3.97 -16.66
N VAL A 121 -0.43 3.08 -16.58
CA VAL A 121 0.71 3.20 -15.67
C VAL A 121 1.49 4.49 -15.86
N ALA A 122 1.98 4.76 -17.06
CA ALA A 122 2.82 5.92 -17.32
C ALA A 122 2.07 7.28 -17.17
N PRO A 123 0.82 7.43 -17.63
CA PRO A 123 0.02 8.63 -17.33
C PRO A 123 -0.19 8.86 -15.83
N VAL A 124 -0.59 7.82 -15.09
CA VAL A 124 -0.81 7.88 -13.64
C VAL A 124 0.47 8.29 -12.90
N MET A 125 1.59 7.65 -13.19
CA MET A 125 2.88 7.97 -12.56
C MET A 125 3.30 9.43 -12.78
N ARG A 126 3.07 9.98 -13.99
CA ARG A 126 3.34 11.40 -14.26
C ARG A 126 2.49 12.33 -13.39
N ARG A 127 1.19 12.01 -13.20
CA ARG A 127 0.30 12.82 -12.33
C ARG A 127 0.69 12.75 -10.87
N LEU A 128 1.03 11.54 -10.38
CA LEU A 128 1.49 11.35 -9.01
C LEU A 128 2.76 12.16 -8.75
N ALA A 129 3.76 12.06 -9.62
CA ALA A 129 5.00 12.81 -9.50
C ALA A 129 4.77 14.34 -9.52
N ALA A 130 3.93 14.84 -10.43
CA ALA A 130 3.58 16.27 -10.49
C ALA A 130 2.83 16.73 -9.23
N GLY A 131 2.09 15.84 -8.56
CA GLY A 131 1.37 16.11 -7.31
C GLY A 131 2.19 15.87 -6.04
N GLY A 132 3.46 15.48 -6.15
CA GLY A 132 4.31 15.19 -4.99
C GLY A 132 3.96 13.89 -4.25
N ILE A 133 3.25 12.97 -4.92
CA ILE A 133 2.95 11.63 -4.38
C ILE A 133 4.04 10.67 -4.86
N ALA A 134 4.66 9.98 -3.92
CA ALA A 134 5.67 8.96 -4.22
C ALA A 134 5.02 7.68 -4.75
N VAL A 135 5.63 7.09 -5.76
CA VAL A 135 5.38 5.70 -6.16
C VAL A 135 6.43 4.84 -5.44
N THR A 136 5.97 3.90 -4.64
CA THR A 136 6.85 3.07 -3.80
C THR A 136 7.06 1.67 -4.37
N ALA A 137 6.14 1.19 -5.20
CA ALA A 137 6.29 -0.05 -5.95
C ALA A 137 5.39 -0.07 -7.20
N LEU A 138 5.79 -0.82 -8.21
CA LEU A 138 5.00 -1.18 -9.39
C LEU A 138 5.23 -2.65 -9.69
N HIS A 139 4.17 -3.45 -9.67
CA HIS A 139 4.25 -4.91 -9.83
C HIS A 139 2.91 -5.46 -10.35
N ASN A 140 2.79 -6.76 -10.52
CA ASN A 140 1.52 -7.42 -10.76
C ASN A 140 1.19 -8.39 -9.61
N HIS A 141 -0.11 -8.64 -9.37
CA HIS A 141 -0.57 -9.64 -8.42
C HIS A 141 -0.87 -10.98 -9.10
N LEU A 142 -1.33 -10.93 -10.34
CA LEU A 142 -1.91 -12.04 -11.06
C LEU A 142 -1.15 -12.28 -12.35
N LEU A 143 -0.31 -13.32 -12.36
CA LEU A 143 0.37 -13.77 -13.58
C LEU A 143 -0.67 -14.35 -14.56
N ARG A 144 -0.51 -14.12 -15.86
CA ARG A 144 -1.40 -14.64 -16.94
C ARG A 144 -2.82 -14.06 -16.96
N ALA A 145 -3.16 -13.13 -16.06
CA ALA A 145 -4.47 -12.47 -16.08
C ALA A 145 -4.72 -11.73 -17.41
N GLN A 146 -5.96 -11.78 -17.89
CA GLN A 146 -6.38 -11.09 -19.11
C GLN A 146 -7.64 -10.28 -18.88
N PRO A 147 -7.63 -8.97 -19.18
CA PRO A 147 -6.45 -8.16 -19.48
C PRO A 147 -5.43 -8.16 -18.32
N ALA A 148 -4.15 -7.98 -18.64
CA ALA A 148 -3.11 -7.86 -17.63
C ALA A 148 -3.32 -6.61 -16.77
N THR A 149 -3.23 -6.78 -15.45
CA THR A 149 -3.35 -5.69 -14.48
C THR A 149 -2.03 -5.46 -13.78
N MET A 150 -1.71 -4.20 -13.55
CA MET A 150 -0.57 -3.74 -12.76
C MET A 150 -1.08 -3.13 -11.45
N TYR A 151 -0.24 -3.19 -10.43
CA TYR A 151 -0.56 -2.67 -9.10
C TYR A 151 0.53 -1.68 -8.71
N LEU A 152 0.11 -0.49 -8.28
CA LEU A 152 1.00 0.62 -8.06
C LEU A 152 0.78 1.18 -6.65
N HIS A 153 1.79 0.97 -5.78
CA HIS A 153 1.76 1.50 -4.43
C HIS A 153 2.15 2.96 -4.41
N VAL A 154 1.39 3.74 -3.66
CA VAL A 154 1.59 5.18 -3.49
C VAL A 154 1.74 5.53 -2.02
N ALA A 155 2.56 6.55 -1.75
CA ALA A 155 2.71 7.15 -0.43
C ALA A 155 2.85 8.68 -0.54
N GLY A 156 2.29 9.40 0.43
CA GLY A 156 2.40 10.86 0.47
C GLY A 156 2.12 11.41 1.86
N ARG A 157 2.60 12.64 2.11
CA ARG A 157 2.34 13.39 3.35
C ARG A 157 1.99 14.82 3.02
N GLY A 158 1.04 15.39 3.74
CA GLY A 158 0.63 16.78 3.54
C GLY A 158 -0.80 17.06 3.96
N GLU A 159 -1.32 18.19 3.49
CA GLU A 159 -2.70 18.57 3.72
C GLU A 159 -3.69 17.66 2.98
N ALA A 160 -4.85 17.40 3.59
CA ALA A 160 -5.91 16.56 3.04
C ALA A 160 -6.29 16.92 1.60
N ARG A 161 -6.55 18.21 1.35
CA ARG A 161 -6.97 18.71 0.03
C ARG A 161 -5.88 18.53 -1.02
N HIS A 162 -4.62 18.78 -0.67
CA HIS A 162 -3.50 18.61 -1.59
C HIS A 162 -3.35 17.15 -2.00
N LEU A 163 -3.29 16.24 -1.01
CA LEU A 163 -3.14 14.80 -1.26
C LEU A 163 -4.31 14.25 -2.10
N ALA A 164 -5.55 14.57 -1.70
CA ALA A 164 -6.73 14.11 -2.43
C ALA A 164 -6.80 14.66 -3.86
N THR A 165 -6.40 15.92 -4.08
CA THR A 165 -6.38 16.55 -5.42
C THR A 165 -5.36 15.86 -6.33
N ALA A 166 -4.15 15.61 -5.83
CA ALA A 166 -3.10 14.92 -6.57
C ALA A 166 -3.51 13.50 -6.95
N LEU A 167 -4.07 12.76 -6.00
CA LEU A 167 -4.55 11.40 -6.23
C LEU A 167 -5.74 11.36 -7.19
N ARG A 168 -6.70 12.30 -7.08
CA ARG A 168 -7.79 12.40 -8.04
C ARG A 168 -7.29 12.72 -9.45
N ALA A 169 -6.29 13.59 -9.59
CA ALA A 169 -5.69 13.89 -10.89
C ALA A 169 -5.05 12.65 -11.53
N ALA A 170 -4.41 11.80 -10.72
CA ALA A 170 -3.85 10.53 -11.19
C ALA A 170 -4.95 9.52 -11.56
N LEU A 171 -5.98 9.37 -10.73
CA LEU A 171 -7.11 8.47 -11.00
C LEU A 171 -7.91 8.83 -12.26
N ARG A 172 -7.93 10.12 -12.66
CA ARG A 172 -8.56 10.56 -13.92
C ARG A 172 -7.84 10.09 -15.18
N GLU A 173 -6.63 9.61 -15.07
CA GLU A 173 -5.90 8.97 -16.18
C GLU A 173 -6.29 7.49 -16.35
N THR A 174 -7.25 7.01 -15.57
CA THR A 174 -7.77 5.64 -15.59
C THR A 174 -9.29 5.64 -15.84
N ALA A 175 -9.84 4.49 -16.18
CA ALA A 175 -11.28 4.29 -16.23
C ALA A 175 -11.89 3.88 -14.87
N THR A 176 -11.14 4.00 -13.77
CA THR A 176 -11.63 3.69 -12.41
C THR A 176 -12.90 4.48 -12.12
N PRO A 177 -14.02 3.85 -11.74
CA PRO A 177 -15.24 4.55 -11.38
C PRO A 177 -15.08 5.41 -10.13
N LEU A 178 -15.01 6.73 -10.30
CA LEU A 178 -14.86 7.69 -9.21
C LEU A 178 -16.20 8.16 -8.64
N GLN A 179 -17.29 7.96 -9.36
CA GLN A 179 -18.65 8.26 -8.90
C GLN A 179 -19.34 6.96 -8.47
N GLY A 180 -20.02 7.02 -7.35
CA GLY A 180 -20.76 5.88 -6.79
C GLY A 180 -20.67 5.89 -5.27
N GLY A 181 -21.66 5.34 -4.60
CA GLY A 181 -21.67 5.18 -3.14
C GLY A 181 -20.47 4.40 -2.61
N ALA A 182 -20.29 4.41 -1.30
CA ALA A 182 -19.36 3.50 -0.64
C ALA A 182 -19.50 2.11 -1.26
N ALA A 183 -18.37 1.39 -1.37
CA ALA A 183 -18.44 -0.03 -1.71
C ALA A 183 -19.59 -0.64 -0.88
N PRO A 184 -20.47 -1.46 -1.46
CA PRO A 184 -21.62 -1.97 -0.72
C PRO A 184 -21.11 -2.44 0.63
N ALA A 185 -21.65 -1.81 1.68
CA ALA A 185 -21.44 -2.29 3.04
C ALA A 185 -21.73 -3.78 2.95
N ALA A 186 -20.83 -4.60 3.47
CA ALA A 186 -21.04 -6.03 3.47
C ALA A 186 -22.48 -6.27 3.94
N ALA A 187 -23.37 -6.57 3.02
CA ALA A 187 -24.67 -7.10 3.39
C ALA A 187 -24.30 -8.34 4.19
N GLY A 188 -24.49 -8.27 5.51
CA GLY A 188 -24.10 -9.32 6.45
C GLY A 188 -24.88 -10.58 6.19
N GLY A 189 -24.42 -11.32 5.18
CA GLY A 189 -24.80 -12.70 4.95
C GLY A 189 -23.53 -13.51 5.18
N ASP A 190 -23.58 -14.44 6.14
CA ASP A 190 -22.45 -15.28 6.52
C ASP A 190 -22.04 -16.28 5.42
N GLY A 191 -22.66 -16.25 4.25
CA GLY A 191 -22.50 -17.23 3.19
C GLY A 191 -22.15 -16.66 1.82
N ILE A 192 -21.40 -17.41 1.06
CA ILE A 192 -21.17 -17.23 -0.37
C ILE A 192 -21.59 -18.52 -1.06
N ASP A 193 -22.51 -18.44 -2.00
CA ASP A 193 -22.93 -19.60 -2.75
C ASP A 193 -21.73 -20.31 -3.38
N GLY A 194 -21.56 -21.60 -3.07
CA GLY A 194 -20.45 -22.41 -3.55
C GLY A 194 -19.14 -22.30 -2.75
N LEU A 195 -19.15 -21.65 -1.58
CA LEU A 195 -18.02 -21.62 -0.65
C LEU A 195 -18.52 -21.70 0.81
N ASP A 196 -18.21 -22.79 1.52
CA ASP A 196 -18.43 -22.86 2.97
C ASP A 196 -17.42 -22.00 3.71
N THR A 197 -17.80 -20.73 3.91
CA THR A 197 -16.95 -19.72 4.58
C THR A 197 -16.65 -20.09 6.03
N ALA A 198 -17.55 -20.79 6.72
CA ALA A 198 -17.35 -21.22 8.10
C ALA A 198 -16.31 -22.36 8.18
N ALA A 199 -16.38 -23.35 7.28
CA ALA A 199 -15.36 -24.39 7.19
C ALA A 199 -13.99 -23.80 6.79
N PHE A 200 -13.97 -22.90 5.81
CA PHE A 200 -12.75 -22.18 5.40
C PHE A 200 -12.12 -21.45 6.58
N ALA A 201 -12.90 -20.66 7.33
CA ALA A 201 -12.43 -19.91 8.49
C ALA A 201 -11.88 -20.84 9.59
N ARG A 202 -12.58 -21.93 9.90
CA ARG A 202 -12.12 -22.92 10.91
C ARG A 202 -10.78 -23.55 10.51
N THR A 203 -10.64 -23.95 9.25
CA THR A 203 -9.41 -24.56 8.74
C THR A 203 -8.27 -23.53 8.72
N LEU A 204 -8.53 -22.31 8.24
CA LEU A 204 -7.55 -21.23 8.22
C LEU A 204 -7.15 -20.78 9.63
N GLY A 205 -8.06 -20.89 10.60
CA GLY A 205 -7.86 -20.42 11.97
C GLY A 205 -8.15 -18.93 12.18
N HIS A 206 -8.72 -18.25 11.19
CA HIS A 206 -9.07 -16.84 11.24
C HIS A 206 -10.44 -16.58 10.61
N ALA A 207 -11.26 -15.79 11.28
CA ALA A 207 -12.55 -15.35 10.75
C ALA A 207 -12.37 -14.24 9.73
N GLY A 208 -13.26 -14.17 8.76
CA GLY A 208 -13.30 -13.15 7.71
C GLY A 208 -14.70 -12.58 7.52
N ARG A 209 -14.89 -11.87 6.44
CA ARG A 209 -16.17 -11.27 6.04
C ARG A 209 -16.49 -11.59 4.59
N ALA A 210 -17.75 -11.91 4.33
CA ALA A 210 -18.27 -12.08 2.98
C ALA A 210 -18.78 -10.73 2.44
N ALA A 211 -18.32 -10.33 1.25
CA ALA A 211 -18.80 -9.14 0.55
C ALA A 211 -18.65 -9.30 -0.96
N GLY A 212 -19.71 -9.00 -1.74
CA GLY A 212 -19.64 -9.06 -3.21
C GLY A 212 -19.26 -10.42 -3.78
N GLY A 213 -19.57 -11.51 -3.06
CA GLY A 213 -19.20 -12.88 -3.44
C GLY A 213 -17.74 -13.23 -3.21
N VAL A 214 -17.03 -12.46 -2.40
CA VAL A 214 -15.67 -12.72 -1.95
C VAL A 214 -15.64 -12.84 -0.43
N TYR A 215 -14.94 -13.84 0.09
CA TYR A 215 -14.63 -13.99 1.50
C TYR A 215 -13.24 -13.45 1.76
N GLY A 216 -13.16 -12.37 2.51
CA GLY A 216 -11.91 -11.68 2.84
C GLY A 216 -11.52 -11.86 4.30
N VAL A 217 -10.29 -12.26 4.56
CA VAL A 217 -9.68 -12.38 5.88
C VAL A 217 -8.50 -11.42 5.96
N MET A 218 -8.38 -10.68 7.06
CA MET A 218 -7.23 -9.82 7.33
C MET A 218 -6.59 -10.22 8.65
N VAL A 219 -5.31 -10.55 8.62
CA VAL A 219 -4.53 -10.99 9.78
C VAL A 219 -3.41 -9.98 10.04
N PRO A 220 -3.53 -9.16 11.09
CA PRO A 220 -2.49 -8.19 11.45
C PRO A 220 -1.22 -8.89 11.91
N ARG A 221 -0.09 -8.23 11.76
CA ARG A 221 1.17 -8.61 12.43
C ARG A 221 1.08 -8.41 13.93
N ALA A 222 1.87 -9.18 14.69
CA ALA A 222 1.89 -9.07 16.15
C ALA A 222 2.75 -7.89 16.61
N GLU A 223 3.84 -7.57 15.89
CA GLU A 223 4.71 -6.44 16.17
C GLU A 223 4.20 -5.12 15.60
N ALA A 224 4.60 -4.01 16.21
CA ALA A 224 4.36 -2.68 15.70
C ALA A 224 5.29 -2.39 14.51
N ILE A 225 4.73 -1.87 13.44
CA ILE A 225 5.48 -1.40 12.27
C ILE A 225 5.58 0.12 12.36
N ARG A 226 6.77 0.66 12.10
CA ARG A 226 7.04 2.09 12.13
C ARG A 226 7.56 2.55 10.77
N GLU A 227 7.20 3.74 10.38
CA GLU A 227 7.79 4.43 9.25
C GLU A 227 8.18 5.85 9.67
N HIS A 228 9.45 6.21 9.49
CA HIS A 228 10.00 7.49 9.95
C HIS A 228 9.74 7.75 11.46
N GLY A 229 9.81 6.69 12.29
CA GLY A 229 9.61 6.77 13.72
C GLY A 229 8.15 6.77 14.20
N ALA A 230 7.17 6.93 13.33
CA ALA A 230 5.75 6.85 13.67
C ALA A 230 5.20 5.44 13.44
N GLU A 231 4.34 4.98 14.35
CA GLU A 231 3.65 3.71 14.17
C GLU A 231 2.63 3.80 13.03
N VAL A 232 2.63 2.80 12.15
CA VAL A 232 1.69 2.71 11.03
C VAL A 232 0.59 1.70 11.37
N PRO A 233 -0.68 2.12 11.42
CA PRO A 233 -1.78 1.20 11.69
C PRO A 233 -1.90 0.07 10.66
N ALA A 234 -2.28 -1.13 11.11
CA ALA A 234 -2.43 -2.28 10.21
C ALA A 234 -3.42 -2.03 9.04
N ALA A 235 -4.44 -1.19 9.28
CA ALA A 235 -5.42 -0.80 8.26
C ALA A 235 -4.85 0.05 7.12
N MET A 236 -3.60 0.54 7.25
CA MET A 236 -2.85 1.20 6.18
C MET A 236 -2.22 0.22 5.18
N GLY A 237 -2.66 -1.04 5.14
CA GLY A 237 -2.16 -2.06 4.22
C GLY A 237 -1.05 -2.94 4.80
N LEU A 238 -0.96 -3.04 6.15
CA LEU A 238 0.07 -3.82 6.84
C LEU A 238 -0.45 -5.11 7.48
N GLY A 239 -1.62 -5.58 7.07
CA GLY A 239 -2.14 -6.88 7.46
C GLY A 239 -2.06 -7.87 6.30
N THR A 240 -1.72 -9.13 6.59
CA THR A 240 -1.87 -10.21 5.61
C THR A 240 -3.33 -10.32 5.20
N VAL A 241 -3.61 -10.25 3.91
CA VAL A 241 -4.95 -10.37 3.33
C VAL A 241 -5.08 -11.68 2.57
N ILE A 242 -6.14 -12.41 2.84
CA ILE A 242 -6.49 -13.63 2.13
C ILE A 242 -7.91 -13.48 1.61
N ASN A 243 -8.07 -13.52 0.29
CA ASN A 243 -9.36 -13.49 -0.37
C ASN A 243 -9.66 -14.86 -0.98
N ALA A 244 -10.91 -15.31 -0.84
CA ALA A 244 -11.41 -16.53 -1.46
C ALA A 244 -12.73 -16.23 -2.21
N GLN A 245 -12.88 -16.80 -3.41
CA GLN A 245 -14.13 -16.79 -4.17
C GLN A 245 -14.41 -18.15 -4.79
N PRO A 246 -15.68 -18.51 -5.07
CA PRO A 246 -16.00 -19.72 -5.81
C PRO A 246 -15.38 -19.71 -7.21
N ALA A 247 -14.84 -20.86 -7.63
CA ALA A 247 -14.26 -21.06 -8.95
C ALA A 247 -15.00 -22.14 -9.78
N GLY A 248 -16.20 -22.51 -9.35
CA GLY A 248 -17.02 -23.55 -9.98
C GLY A 248 -16.60 -24.98 -9.64
N SER A 249 -17.47 -25.93 -9.88
CA SER A 249 -17.23 -27.38 -9.68
C SER A 249 -16.72 -27.72 -8.27
N GLY A 250 -17.24 -27.07 -7.23
CA GLY A 250 -16.84 -27.28 -5.84
C GLY A 250 -15.44 -26.78 -5.49
N ARG A 251 -14.79 -26.00 -6.38
CA ARG A 251 -13.48 -25.38 -6.13
C ARG A 251 -13.61 -23.92 -5.73
N ALA A 252 -12.61 -23.42 -5.05
CA ALA A 252 -12.40 -22.00 -4.80
C ALA A 252 -11.12 -21.51 -5.49
N ALA A 253 -11.08 -20.21 -5.75
CA ALA A 253 -9.85 -19.49 -6.04
C ALA A 253 -9.44 -18.70 -4.81
N VAL A 254 -8.13 -18.60 -4.55
CA VAL A 254 -7.56 -17.78 -3.48
C VAL A 254 -6.46 -16.88 -4.04
N THR A 255 -6.41 -15.68 -3.53
CA THR A 255 -5.31 -14.72 -3.74
C THR A 255 -5.20 -13.81 -2.51
N GLY A 256 -4.14 -13.06 -2.43
CA GLY A 256 -3.93 -12.11 -1.35
C GLY A 256 -2.51 -11.67 -1.23
N ASP A 257 -2.16 -11.23 -0.02
CA ASP A 257 -0.90 -10.59 0.27
C ASP A 257 -0.40 -10.99 1.66
N PHE A 258 0.71 -11.68 1.74
CA PHE A 258 1.41 -11.93 3.00
C PHE A 258 2.33 -10.77 3.32
N VAL A 259 2.23 -10.24 4.53
CA VAL A 259 3.14 -9.21 5.05
C VAL A 259 4.23 -9.87 5.88
N LEU A 260 5.48 -9.79 5.44
CA LEU A 260 6.59 -10.62 5.90
C LEU A 260 7.81 -9.79 6.30
N THR A 261 8.52 -10.23 7.33
CA THR A 261 9.92 -9.85 7.55
C THR A 261 10.85 -10.69 6.68
N GLU A 262 12.11 -10.29 6.54
CA GLU A 262 13.12 -10.99 5.72
C GLU A 262 13.18 -12.50 6.05
N GLY A 263 13.22 -12.84 7.35
CA GLY A 263 13.32 -14.23 7.80
C GLY A 263 12.10 -15.10 7.50
N GLU A 264 10.95 -14.49 7.19
CA GLU A 264 9.69 -15.19 6.92
C GLU A 264 9.45 -15.47 5.43
N VAL A 265 10.11 -14.73 4.52
CA VAL A 265 9.88 -14.82 3.08
C VAL A 265 10.06 -16.24 2.55
N VAL A 266 11.21 -16.85 2.76
CA VAL A 266 11.51 -18.18 2.25
C VAL A 266 10.66 -19.27 2.92
N PRO A 267 10.46 -19.29 4.26
CA PRO A 267 9.56 -20.23 4.91
C PRO A 267 8.11 -20.16 4.41
N VAL A 268 7.56 -18.96 4.21
CA VAL A 268 6.19 -18.78 3.70
C VAL A 268 6.09 -19.22 2.24
N GLN A 269 7.02 -18.80 1.38
CA GLN A 269 7.10 -19.23 -0.01
C GLN A 269 7.09 -20.76 -0.13
N ARG A 270 7.93 -21.45 0.66
CA ARG A 270 8.00 -22.89 0.68
C ARG A 270 6.67 -23.53 1.09
N ALA A 271 6.07 -23.03 2.17
CA ALA A 271 4.79 -23.56 2.65
C ALA A 271 3.67 -23.43 1.61
N LEU A 272 3.60 -22.31 0.87
CA LEU A 272 2.64 -22.11 -0.22
C LEU A 272 2.87 -23.12 -1.35
N VAL A 273 4.10 -23.22 -1.85
CA VAL A 273 4.44 -24.09 -2.98
C VAL A 273 4.23 -25.58 -2.64
N GLU A 274 4.60 -26.03 -1.45
CA GLU A 274 4.38 -27.40 -0.96
C GLU A 274 2.89 -27.77 -0.87
N ASN A 275 2.01 -26.76 -0.75
CA ASN A 275 0.55 -26.95 -0.73
C ASN A 275 -0.13 -26.60 -2.06
N GLY A 276 0.63 -26.47 -3.17
CA GLY A 276 0.10 -26.24 -4.51
C GLY A 276 -0.44 -24.82 -4.73
N ILE A 277 -0.04 -23.85 -3.90
CA ILE A 277 -0.37 -22.43 -4.06
C ILE A 277 0.81 -21.73 -4.70
N GLU A 278 0.57 -21.11 -5.87
CA GLU A 278 1.59 -20.42 -6.65
C GLU A 278 1.95 -19.07 -5.98
N VAL A 279 3.24 -18.75 -5.88
CA VAL A 279 3.71 -17.41 -5.53
C VAL A 279 3.81 -16.58 -6.79
N THR A 280 3.13 -15.44 -6.82
CA THR A 280 2.98 -14.63 -8.05
C THR A 280 3.79 -13.35 -8.04
N ALA A 281 4.13 -12.81 -6.87
CA ALA A 281 5.01 -11.65 -6.74
C ALA A 281 5.63 -11.58 -5.34
N ILE A 282 6.80 -10.94 -5.24
CA ILE A 282 7.43 -10.51 -3.98
C ILE A 282 7.89 -9.07 -4.21
N HIS A 283 7.47 -8.14 -3.36
CA HIS A 283 7.74 -6.72 -3.51
C HIS A 283 7.71 -5.99 -2.16
N ASN A 284 7.86 -4.67 -2.16
CA ASN A 284 7.70 -3.78 -1.01
C ASN A 284 6.46 -2.89 -1.18
N HIS A 285 5.87 -2.40 -0.08
CA HIS A 285 4.85 -1.34 -0.11
C HIS A 285 5.45 0.03 0.25
N MET A 286 6.46 0.06 1.11
CA MET A 286 7.09 1.25 1.67
C MET A 286 8.58 1.26 1.38
N LEU A 287 9.22 2.38 1.65
CA LEU A 287 10.66 2.55 1.39
C LEU A 287 11.51 2.66 2.66
N GLY A 288 10.91 2.94 3.82
CA GLY A 288 11.64 3.26 5.04
C GLY A 288 11.04 2.72 6.33
N GLU A 289 10.28 1.63 6.25
CA GLU A 289 9.65 1.00 7.40
C GLU A 289 10.62 0.14 8.22
N GLU A 290 10.31 0.02 9.52
CA GLU A 290 11.03 -0.80 10.50
C GLU A 290 10.04 -1.65 11.31
N PRO A 291 10.24 -2.98 11.39
CA PRO A 291 11.21 -3.76 10.61
C PRO A 291 10.93 -3.67 9.10
N ARG A 292 11.95 -3.91 8.27
CA ARG A 292 11.79 -4.00 6.82
C ARG A 292 10.79 -5.09 6.46
N LEU A 293 9.81 -4.75 5.62
CA LEU A 293 8.75 -5.65 5.19
C LEU A 293 8.86 -6.01 3.72
N PHE A 294 8.43 -7.23 3.44
CA PHE A 294 8.23 -7.78 2.11
C PHE A 294 6.79 -8.24 1.99
N PHE A 295 6.23 -8.08 0.81
CA PHE A 295 4.86 -8.44 0.51
C PHE A 295 4.88 -9.53 -0.55
N LEU A 296 4.13 -10.62 -0.30
CA LEU A 296 4.15 -11.80 -1.15
C LEU A 296 2.74 -12.13 -1.60
N HIS A 297 2.51 -12.02 -2.90
CA HIS A 297 1.25 -12.42 -3.52
C HIS A 297 1.24 -13.88 -3.94
N PHE A 298 0.06 -14.44 -3.96
CA PHE A 298 -0.16 -15.84 -4.27
C PHE A 298 -1.45 -16.06 -5.08
N TRP A 299 -1.51 -17.18 -5.75
CA TRP A 299 -2.67 -17.67 -6.50
C TRP A 299 -2.86 -19.16 -6.31
N GLY A 300 -4.10 -19.63 -6.16
CA GLY A 300 -4.43 -21.04 -6.09
C GLY A 300 -5.89 -21.30 -6.46
N VAL A 301 -6.14 -22.45 -7.12
CA VAL A 301 -7.49 -22.93 -7.42
C VAL A 301 -7.56 -24.43 -7.10
N ASP A 302 -8.28 -24.79 -6.01
CA ASP A 302 -8.44 -26.17 -5.57
C ASP A 302 -9.70 -26.29 -4.67
N ALA A 303 -9.87 -27.42 -4.00
CA ALA A 303 -10.86 -27.60 -2.94
C ALA A 303 -10.62 -26.56 -1.83
N PRO A 304 -11.68 -25.89 -1.33
CA PRO A 304 -11.54 -24.82 -0.33
C PRO A 304 -10.75 -25.22 0.93
N GLU A 305 -10.95 -26.44 1.39
CA GLU A 305 -10.30 -26.97 2.60
C GLU A 305 -8.78 -27.14 2.41
N ARG A 306 -8.36 -27.59 1.22
CA ARG A 306 -6.94 -27.74 0.89
C ARG A 306 -6.25 -26.39 0.80
N LEU A 307 -6.90 -25.41 0.16
CA LEU A 307 -6.39 -24.05 0.09
C LEU A 307 -6.29 -23.42 1.47
N ALA A 308 -7.33 -23.54 2.30
CA ALA A 308 -7.31 -23.01 3.66
C ALA A 308 -6.20 -23.64 4.53
N ALA A 309 -5.98 -24.98 4.40
CA ALA A 309 -4.91 -25.67 5.11
C ALA A 309 -3.51 -25.19 4.66
N GLY A 310 -3.30 -25.03 3.35
CA GLY A 310 -2.05 -24.51 2.81
C GLY A 310 -1.76 -23.06 3.25
N LEU A 311 -2.78 -22.20 3.22
CA LEU A 311 -2.68 -20.83 3.70
C LEU A 311 -2.41 -20.76 5.21
N ARG A 312 -3.04 -21.65 6.00
CA ARG A 312 -2.73 -21.76 7.43
C ARG A 312 -1.28 -22.16 7.67
N ALA A 313 -0.78 -23.17 6.94
CA ALA A 313 0.62 -23.61 7.05
C ALA A 313 1.60 -22.46 6.74
N ALA A 314 1.25 -21.58 5.79
CA ALA A 314 2.01 -20.37 5.49
C ALA A 314 1.89 -19.31 6.61
N LEU A 315 0.69 -19.05 7.14
CA LEU A 315 0.48 -18.11 8.26
C LEU A 315 1.27 -18.53 9.52
N GLU A 316 1.38 -19.83 9.79
CA GLU A 316 2.15 -20.36 10.92
C GLU A 316 3.66 -20.10 10.82
N ARG A 317 4.15 -19.63 9.66
CA ARG A 317 5.54 -19.19 9.44
C ARG A 317 5.74 -17.69 9.64
N THR A 318 4.70 -16.97 10.04
CA THR A 318 4.72 -15.52 10.24
C THR A 318 4.50 -15.17 11.70
N ASN A 319 4.95 -13.98 12.11
CA ASN A 319 4.61 -13.38 13.40
C ASN A 319 3.26 -12.63 13.30
N SER A 320 2.22 -13.32 12.83
CA SER A 320 0.87 -12.80 12.77
C SER A 320 0.16 -12.92 14.11
N ARG A 321 -0.78 -12.00 14.37
CA ARG A 321 -1.65 -12.12 15.56
C ARG A 321 -2.48 -13.39 15.46
N ARG A 322 -2.47 -14.16 16.53
CA ARG A 322 -3.35 -15.33 16.63
C ARG A 322 -4.80 -14.86 16.77
N ALA A 323 -5.73 -15.62 16.20
CA ALA A 323 -7.14 -15.43 16.49
C ALA A 323 -7.35 -15.66 18.00
N GLY A 324 -7.99 -14.69 18.66
CA GLY A 324 -8.36 -14.78 20.08
C GLY A 324 -9.49 -15.76 20.30
#